data_34776543eb9e28fcca0d5383ceeb079d
#
_entry.id   34776543eb9e28fcca0d5383ceeb079d
#
_cell.length_a   1.000
_cell.length_b   1.000
_cell.length_c   1.000
_cell.angle_alpha   90.00
_cell.angle_beta   90.00
_cell.angle_gamma   90.00
#
_symmetry.space_group_name_H-M   'P 1'
#
loop_
_entity.id
_entity.type
_entity.pdbx_description
1 polymer ?
#
loop_
_entity_poly.entity_id
_entity_poly.type
_entity_poly.pdbx_seq_one_letter_code
_entity_poly.pdbx_strand_id
1 'polypeptide(L)'
;YTRLGNPTIALAEEKIAEMECAEAAVATGSGMGAISSVLWTIAGAGKHIVADGTLYGCTYSLLSHGMTRYGVEVTFVDSSDPGEVRSALRENTVAVYLETPANPTLKIADIRAIAELVHAYNKEIKVVVDNSFATPYLQKPLTLGADVVVHSGTKYINGHGDVIAGFAAGSKEFIAQVKGFGLKDMTGSVLG
;
A
#
# COMPACT_ATOMS: atom_id res chain seq x y z
N TYR A 1 20.21 17.96 6.86
CA TYR A 1 19.91 16.68 7.51
C TYR A 1 18.48 16.25 7.24
N THR A 2 18.36 15.18 6.49
CA THR A 2 17.08 14.69 5.97
C THR A 2 16.62 13.47 6.74
N ARG A 3 15.81 13.62 7.79
CA ARG A 3 15.15 12.47 8.43
C ARG A 3 13.64 12.46 8.18
N LEU A 4 12.99 13.58 8.36
CA LEU A 4 11.53 13.68 8.23
C LEU A 4 11.07 14.50 7.03
N GLY A 5 12.00 14.89 6.18
CA GLY A 5 11.76 15.58 4.93
C GLY A 5 12.78 16.66 4.63
N ASN A 6 12.78 17.10 3.39
CA ASN A 6 13.47 18.28 2.88
C ASN A 6 12.71 18.80 1.65
N PRO A 7 13.04 20.00 1.13
CA PRO A 7 12.30 20.58 -0.01
C PRO A 7 12.31 19.70 -1.27
N THR A 8 13.41 19.00 -1.55
CA THR A 8 13.51 18.12 -2.73
C THR A 8 12.60 16.91 -2.59
N ILE A 9 12.56 16.28 -1.40
CA ILE A 9 11.66 15.16 -1.11
C ILE A 9 10.21 15.65 -1.16
N ALA A 10 9.90 16.81 -0.59
CA ALA A 10 8.54 17.36 -0.62
C ALA A 10 8.04 17.57 -2.07
N LEU A 11 8.91 18.02 -2.97
CA LEU A 11 8.56 18.13 -4.38
C LEU A 11 8.26 16.78 -5.03
N ALA A 12 9.02 15.73 -4.69
CA ALA A 12 8.76 14.38 -5.18
C ALA A 12 7.43 13.84 -4.61
N GLU A 13 7.15 14.07 -3.33
CA GLU A 13 5.88 13.72 -2.68
C GLU A 13 4.70 14.40 -3.39
N GLU A 14 4.80 15.71 -3.67
CA GLU A 14 3.77 16.47 -4.41
C GLU A 14 3.53 15.88 -5.81
N LYS A 15 4.59 15.56 -6.56
CA LYS A 15 4.48 14.98 -7.90
C LYS A 15 3.79 13.61 -7.89
N ILE A 16 4.11 12.75 -6.93
CA ILE A 16 3.44 11.45 -6.79
C ILE A 16 1.97 11.64 -6.43
N ALA A 17 1.65 12.57 -5.52
CA ALA A 17 0.27 12.87 -5.15
C ALA A 17 -0.53 13.36 -6.38
N GLU A 18 0.02 14.31 -7.16
CA GLU A 18 -0.62 14.78 -8.40
C GLU A 18 -0.87 13.64 -9.40
N MET A 19 0.13 12.78 -9.63
CA MET A 19 0.02 11.68 -10.59
C MET A 19 -1.03 10.66 -10.19
N GLU A 20 -1.15 10.33 -8.90
CA GLU A 20 -2.12 9.37 -8.37
C GLU A 20 -3.50 9.99 -8.09
N CYS A 21 -3.68 11.30 -8.28
CA CYS A 21 -4.89 12.03 -7.87
C CYS A 21 -5.14 11.93 -6.34
N ALA A 22 -4.08 11.89 -5.55
CA ALA A 22 -4.10 11.85 -4.10
C ALA A 22 -4.05 13.24 -3.49
N GLU A 23 -4.53 13.38 -2.24
CA GLU A 23 -4.40 14.63 -1.47
C GLU A 23 -2.97 14.84 -0.93
N ALA A 24 -2.24 13.75 -0.69
CA ALA A 24 -0.86 13.78 -0.21
C ALA A 24 -0.13 12.48 -0.56
N ALA A 25 1.21 12.56 -0.51
CA ALA A 25 2.07 11.39 -0.55
C ALA A 25 3.20 11.50 0.47
N VAL A 26 3.86 10.39 0.75
CA VAL A 26 5.07 10.30 1.57
C VAL A 26 6.11 9.45 0.86
N ALA A 27 7.35 9.92 0.85
CA ALA A 27 8.51 9.22 0.29
C ALA A 27 9.22 8.37 1.37
N THR A 28 9.69 7.22 0.98
CA THR A 28 10.41 6.26 1.82
C THR A 28 11.65 5.72 1.12
N GLY A 29 12.59 5.16 1.88
CA GLY A 29 13.86 4.64 1.38
C GLY A 29 13.73 3.38 0.48
N SER A 30 12.55 2.79 0.38
CA SER A 30 12.27 1.65 -0.52
C SER A 30 10.78 1.39 -0.64
N GLY A 31 10.36 0.62 -1.65
CA GLY A 31 8.99 0.15 -1.78
C GLY A 31 8.52 -0.63 -0.54
N MET A 32 9.36 -1.51 0.01
CA MET A 32 9.06 -2.20 1.27
C MET A 32 8.95 -1.24 2.46
N GLY A 33 9.71 -0.14 2.46
CA GLY A 33 9.56 0.94 3.43
C GLY A 33 8.18 1.60 3.37
N ALA A 34 7.64 1.84 2.16
CA ALA A 34 6.29 2.36 1.98
C ALA A 34 5.24 1.36 2.45
N ILE A 35 5.33 0.11 1.97
CA ILE A 35 4.39 -0.96 2.31
C ILE A 35 4.34 -1.19 3.83
N SER A 36 5.50 -1.36 4.47
CA SER A 36 5.56 -1.61 5.91
C SER A 36 5.08 -0.42 6.72
N SER A 37 5.41 0.82 6.32
CA SER A 37 4.92 2.02 7.00
C SER A 37 3.40 2.15 6.93
N VAL A 38 2.79 1.86 5.77
CA VAL A 38 1.33 1.83 5.59
C VAL A 38 0.71 0.74 6.45
N LEU A 39 1.18 -0.50 6.32
CA LEU A 39 0.59 -1.64 7.01
C LEU A 39 0.70 -1.55 8.53
N TRP A 40 1.83 -1.09 9.08
CA TRP A 40 1.98 -0.86 10.52
C TRP A 40 1.15 0.33 11.03
N THR A 41 0.79 1.27 10.16
CA THR A 41 -0.14 2.35 10.54
C THR A 41 -1.57 1.81 10.68
N ILE A 42 -1.97 0.83 9.85
CA ILE A 42 -3.33 0.30 9.81
C ILE A 42 -3.53 -0.84 10.82
N ALA A 43 -2.55 -1.74 10.94
CA ALA A 43 -2.73 -3.01 11.63
C ALA A 43 -1.82 -3.16 12.85
N GLY A 44 -2.31 -3.84 13.87
CA GLY A 44 -1.61 -4.25 15.08
C GLY A 44 -2.13 -5.59 15.58
N ALA A 45 -1.71 -6.01 16.76
CA ALA A 45 -2.14 -7.28 17.35
C ALA A 45 -3.67 -7.41 17.42
N GLY A 46 -4.18 -8.56 17.01
CA GLY A 46 -5.62 -8.87 16.96
C GLY A 46 -6.36 -8.27 15.76
N LYS A 47 -5.68 -7.52 14.88
CA LYS A 47 -6.26 -7.01 13.62
C LYS A 47 -6.02 -8.00 12.49
N HIS A 48 -6.90 -7.96 11.50
CA HIS A 48 -6.90 -8.87 10.37
C HIS A 48 -6.69 -8.12 9.05
N ILE A 49 -5.89 -8.71 8.16
CA ILE A 49 -5.65 -8.24 6.79
C ILE A 49 -6.07 -9.34 5.83
N VAL A 50 -6.86 -8.99 4.82
CA VAL A 50 -7.07 -9.82 3.63
C VAL A 50 -6.06 -9.39 2.58
N ALA A 51 -5.31 -10.30 2.00
CA ALA A 51 -4.27 -10.00 1.04
C ALA A 51 -4.37 -10.90 -0.19
N ASP A 52 -4.00 -10.36 -1.36
CA ASP A 52 -3.85 -11.20 -2.56
C ASP A 52 -2.81 -12.31 -2.30
N GLY A 53 -3.09 -13.51 -2.79
CA GLY A 53 -2.16 -14.63 -2.73
C GLY A 53 -0.96 -14.50 -3.67
N THR A 54 -1.09 -13.65 -4.68
CA THR A 54 -0.03 -13.38 -5.67
C THR A 54 0.55 -11.99 -5.45
N LEU A 55 1.53 -11.89 -4.56
CA LEU A 55 2.21 -10.65 -4.19
C LEU A 55 3.71 -10.73 -4.47
N TYR A 56 4.34 -9.58 -4.58
CA TYR A 56 5.80 -9.51 -4.50
C TYR A 56 6.31 -10.28 -3.27
N GLY A 57 7.34 -11.12 -3.46
CA GLY A 57 7.78 -12.08 -2.45
C GLY A 57 8.10 -11.49 -1.07
N CYS A 58 8.69 -10.27 -1.00
CA CYS A 58 8.97 -9.64 0.29
C CYS A 58 7.70 -9.12 0.96
N THR A 59 6.69 -8.69 0.21
CA THR A 59 5.37 -8.31 0.75
C THR A 59 4.66 -9.53 1.31
N TYR A 60 4.66 -10.64 0.57
CA TYR A 60 4.13 -11.91 1.04
C TYR A 60 4.82 -12.36 2.34
N SER A 61 6.17 -12.30 2.38
CA SER A 61 6.94 -12.63 3.58
C SER A 61 6.63 -11.72 4.77
N LEU A 62 6.49 -10.40 4.54
CA LEU A 62 6.09 -9.45 5.58
C LEU A 62 4.74 -9.83 6.19
N LEU A 63 3.75 -10.13 5.35
CA LEU A 63 2.41 -10.49 5.79
C LEU A 63 2.37 -11.87 6.44
N SER A 64 2.97 -12.90 5.84
CA SER A 64 2.88 -14.29 6.32
C SER A 64 3.77 -14.60 7.52
N HIS A 65 4.90 -13.94 7.68
CA HIS A 65 5.91 -14.24 8.71
C HIS A 65 6.27 -13.04 9.57
N GLY A 66 6.28 -11.84 9.01
CA GLY A 66 6.64 -10.61 9.71
C GLY A 66 5.55 -10.17 10.68
N MET A 67 4.42 -9.74 10.14
CA MET A 67 3.32 -9.16 10.92
C MET A 67 2.59 -10.18 11.79
N THR A 68 2.48 -11.43 11.33
CA THR A 68 1.88 -12.51 12.13
C THR A 68 2.64 -12.79 13.42
N ARG A 69 3.95 -12.59 13.44
CA ARG A 69 4.79 -12.69 14.64
C ARG A 69 4.38 -11.70 15.74
N TYR A 70 3.73 -10.59 15.35
CA TYR A 70 3.25 -9.55 16.26
C TYR A 70 1.72 -9.58 16.43
N GLY A 71 1.10 -10.73 16.12
CA GLY A 71 -0.31 -10.97 16.38
C GLY A 71 -1.27 -10.37 15.36
N VAL A 72 -0.79 -9.96 14.18
CA VAL A 72 -1.66 -9.61 13.06
C VAL A 72 -2.12 -10.89 12.38
N GLU A 73 -3.43 -11.03 12.14
CA GLU A 73 -4.00 -12.12 11.38
C GLU A 73 -3.98 -11.81 9.88
N VAL A 74 -3.68 -12.78 9.03
CA VAL A 74 -3.66 -12.58 7.57
C VAL A 74 -4.38 -13.74 6.88
N THR A 75 -5.28 -13.41 5.97
CA THR A 75 -5.91 -14.38 5.05
C THR A 75 -5.53 -14.04 3.62
N PHE A 76 -4.90 -14.99 2.93
CA PHE A 76 -4.59 -14.87 1.50
C PHE A 76 -5.74 -15.41 0.66
N VAL A 77 -6.08 -14.68 -0.40
CA VAL A 77 -7.19 -14.98 -1.33
C VAL A 77 -6.74 -14.80 -2.77
N ASP A 78 -7.52 -15.32 -3.71
CA ASP A 78 -7.42 -14.93 -5.12
C ASP A 78 -8.23 -13.65 -5.35
N SER A 79 -7.57 -12.50 -5.36
CA SER A 79 -8.25 -11.20 -5.55
C SER A 79 -8.81 -10.97 -6.97
N SER A 80 -8.53 -11.86 -7.93
CA SER A 80 -9.22 -11.83 -9.22
C SER A 80 -10.70 -12.24 -9.11
N ASP A 81 -11.09 -12.90 -8.00
CA ASP A 81 -12.46 -13.16 -7.62
C ASP A 81 -12.87 -12.29 -6.41
N PRO A 82 -13.66 -11.22 -6.62
CA PRO A 82 -14.15 -10.40 -5.50
C PRO A 82 -14.97 -11.19 -4.46
N GLY A 83 -15.56 -12.35 -4.84
CA GLY A 83 -16.28 -13.24 -3.93
C GLY A 83 -15.38 -13.87 -2.87
N GLU A 84 -14.15 -14.22 -3.22
CA GLU A 84 -13.16 -14.71 -2.25
C GLU A 84 -12.76 -13.60 -1.27
N VAL A 85 -12.53 -12.38 -1.75
CA VAL A 85 -12.27 -11.23 -0.89
C VAL A 85 -13.41 -11.03 0.11
N ARG A 86 -14.66 -11.04 -0.36
CA ARG A 86 -15.85 -10.90 0.49
C ARG A 86 -15.91 -11.97 1.58
N SER A 87 -15.67 -13.22 1.19
CA SER A 87 -15.75 -14.37 2.10
C SER A 87 -14.69 -14.35 3.20
N ALA A 88 -13.57 -13.67 2.95
CA ALA A 88 -12.46 -13.52 3.89
C ALA A 88 -12.63 -12.36 4.88
N LEU A 89 -13.56 -11.40 4.65
CA LEU A 89 -13.77 -10.27 5.56
C LEU A 89 -14.31 -10.73 6.91
N ARG A 90 -13.79 -10.12 7.98
CA ARG A 90 -14.14 -10.36 9.39
C ARG A 90 -14.36 -9.05 10.12
N GLU A 91 -14.97 -9.11 11.32
CA GLU A 91 -15.17 -7.90 12.16
C GLU A 91 -13.87 -7.17 12.50
N ASN A 92 -12.76 -7.92 12.68
CA ASN A 92 -11.45 -7.37 12.97
C ASN A 92 -10.62 -7.05 11.72
N THR A 93 -11.17 -7.18 10.50
CA THR A 93 -10.48 -6.80 9.26
C THR A 93 -10.29 -5.28 9.21
N VAL A 94 -9.05 -4.85 8.96
CA VAL A 94 -8.69 -3.43 8.87
C VAL A 94 -8.12 -3.03 7.51
N ALA A 95 -7.67 -4.01 6.72
CA ALA A 95 -7.17 -3.75 5.37
C ALA A 95 -7.46 -4.90 4.41
N VAL A 96 -7.60 -4.53 3.13
CA VAL A 96 -7.50 -5.42 1.97
C VAL A 96 -6.30 -4.94 1.16
N TYR A 97 -5.31 -5.81 0.93
CA TYR A 97 -4.08 -5.48 0.23
C TYR A 97 -4.02 -6.18 -1.12
N LEU A 98 -3.88 -5.40 -2.19
CA LEU A 98 -3.87 -5.86 -3.58
C LEU A 98 -2.57 -5.47 -4.28
N GLU A 99 -2.10 -6.31 -5.19
CA GLU A 99 -1.08 -5.98 -6.19
C GLU A 99 -1.66 -6.29 -7.57
N THR A 100 -1.88 -5.27 -8.40
CA THR A 100 -2.52 -5.48 -9.71
C THR A 100 -2.00 -4.48 -10.75
N PRO A 101 -1.46 -4.97 -11.89
CA PRO A 101 -1.16 -6.35 -12.23
C PRO A 101 -0.18 -7.01 -11.25
N ALA A 102 -0.39 -8.28 -10.91
CA ALA A 102 0.44 -9.01 -9.96
C ALA A 102 1.77 -9.47 -10.58
N ASN A 103 2.87 -9.35 -9.84
CA ASN A 103 4.19 -9.84 -10.27
C ASN A 103 4.42 -11.27 -9.72
N PRO A 104 4.75 -12.30 -10.54
CA PRO A 104 5.05 -12.22 -11.98
C PRO A 104 3.88 -12.63 -12.89
N THR A 105 2.73 -12.96 -12.33
CA THR A 105 1.64 -13.65 -13.07
C THR A 105 0.83 -12.73 -13.97
N LEU A 106 0.94 -11.42 -13.80
CA LEU A 106 0.14 -10.37 -14.46
C LEU A 106 -1.37 -10.51 -14.21
N LYS A 107 -1.75 -11.19 -13.14
CA LYS A 107 -3.14 -11.34 -12.71
C LYS A 107 -3.74 -9.98 -12.41
N ILE A 108 -4.98 -9.79 -12.81
CA ILE A 108 -5.70 -8.50 -12.64
C ILE A 108 -6.78 -8.68 -11.58
N ALA A 109 -6.80 -7.76 -10.63
CA ALA A 109 -7.90 -7.59 -9.67
C ALA A 109 -8.76 -6.38 -10.08
N ASP A 110 -10.08 -6.51 -10.01
CA ASP A 110 -10.99 -5.37 -10.22
C ASP A 110 -11.03 -4.50 -8.95
N ILE A 111 -10.20 -3.46 -8.94
CA ILE A 111 -10.06 -2.55 -7.79
C ILE A 111 -11.41 -1.94 -7.42
N ARG A 112 -12.22 -1.51 -8.41
CA ARG A 112 -13.51 -0.87 -8.17
C ARG A 112 -14.49 -1.81 -7.50
N ALA A 113 -14.67 -3.00 -8.06
CA ALA A 113 -15.56 -4.01 -7.51
C ALA A 113 -15.16 -4.40 -6.07
N ILE A 114 -13.85 -4.56 -5.82
CA ILE A 114 -13.34 -4.88 -4.49
C ILE A 114 -13.55 -3.71 -3.52
N ALA A 115 -13.23 -2.48 -3.91
CA ALA A 115 -13.40 -1.31 -3.06
C ALA A 115 -14.88 -1.09 -2.67
N GLU A 116 -15.80 -1.17 -3.64
CA GLU A 116 -17.24 -1.06 -3.40
C GLU A 116 -17.73 -2.14 -2.42
N LEU A 117 -17.31 -3.38 -2.62
CA LEU A 117 -17.66 -4.52 -1.77
C LEU A 117 -17.11 -4.36 -0.34
N VAL A 118 -15.85 -3.96 -0.20
CA VAL A 118 -15.16 -3.79 1.09
C VAL A 118 -15.79 -2.64 1.86
N HIS A 119 -16.00 -1.49 1.23
CA HIS A 119 -16.61 -0.33 1.87
C HIS A 119 -18.11 -0.52 2.17
N ALA A 120 -18.81 -1.35 1.40
CA ALA A 120 -20.18 -1.75 1.75
C ALA A 120 -20.22 -2.64 2.99
N TYR A 121 -19.18 -3.44 3.23
CA TYR A 121 -19.05 -4.25 4.45
C TYR A 121 -18.68 -3.38 5.65
N ASN A 122 -17.61 -2.58 5.54
CA ASN A 122 -17.19 -1.62 6.56
C ASN A 122 -16.30 -0.53 5.93
N LYS A 123 -16.73 0.73 6.02
CA LYS A 123 -16.03 1.90 5.46
C LYS A 123 -14.66 2.19 6.07
N GLU A 124 -14.40 1.67 7.26
CA GLU A 124 -13.12 1.87 7.96
C GLU A 124 -12.01 0.95 7.44
N ILE A 125 -12.36 -0.14 6.72
CA ILE A 125 -11.37 -1.03 6.12
C ILE A 125 -10.69 -0.31 4.97
N LYS A 126 -9.35 -0.27 5.00
CA LYS A 126 -8.54 0.38 3.96
C LYS A 126 -8.26 -0.58 2.80
N VAL A 127 -8.60 -0.17 1.60
CA VAL A 127 -8.17 -0.84 0.37
C VAL A 127 -6.82 -0.25 -0.05
N VAL A 128 -5.77 -1.06 0.08
CA VAL A 128 -4.39 -0.69 -0.23
C VAL A 128 -3.98 -1.38 -1.52
N VAL A 129 -3.49 -0.61 -2.50
CA VAL A 129 -3.08 -1.14 -3.80
C VAL A 129 -1.60 -0.86 -4.05
N ASP A 130 -0.83 -1.90 -4.28
CA ASP A 130 0.52 -1.76 -4.86
C ASP A 130 0.40 -1.54 -6.37
N ASN A 131 0.70 -0.31 -6.79
CA ASN A 131 0.60 0.15 -8.18
C ASN A 131 1.97 0.23 -8.87
N SER A 132 2.99 -0.45 -8.31
CA SER A 132 4.38 -0.38 -8.83
C SER A 132 4.49 -0.84 -10.27
N PHE A 133 3.69 -1.83 -10.69
CA PHE A 133 3.76 -2.42 -12.02
C PHE A 133 3.05 -1.55 -13.07
N ALA A 134 1.84 -1.09 -12.80
CA ALA A 134 1.07 -0.27 -13.72
C ALA A 134 1.52 1.20 -13.73
N THR A 135 1.93 1.74 -12.59
CA THR A 135 2.22 3.16 -12.35
C THR A 135 0.99 4.07 -12.54
N PRO A 136 1.04 5.34 -12.11
CA PRO A 136 -0.05 6.30 -12.33
C PRO A 136 -0.34 6.58 -13.80
N TYR A 137 0.56 6.18 -14.69
CA TYR A 137 0.36 6.34 -16.13
C TYR A 137 -0.72 5.40 -16.69
N LEU A 138 -0.70 4.13 -16.28
CA LEU A 138 -1.64 3.12 -16.77
C LEU A 138 -2.87 2.97 -15.86
N GLN A 139 -2.72 3.19 -14.54
CA GLN A 139 -3.77 2.94 -13.56
C GLN A 139 -3.67 3.93 -12.41
N LYS A 140 -4.82 4.43 -11.95
CA LYS A 140 -4.95 5.34 -10.79
C LYS A 140 -5.90 4.73 -9.76
N PRO A 141 -5.42 3.88 -8.85
CA PRO A 141 -6.27 3.11 -7.94
C PRO A 141 -7.20 3.96 -7.07
N LEU A 142 -6.75 5.15 -6.63
CA LEU A 142 -7.59 6.05 -5.82
C LEU A 142 -8.85 6.49 -6.57
N THR A 143 -8.80 6.67 -7.90
CA THR A 143 -9.98 7.01 -8.72
C THR A 143 -10.92 5.81 -8.93
N LEU A 144 -10.46 4.62 -8.55
CA LEU A 144 -11.22 3.37 -8.61
C LEU A 144 -11.77 2.96 -7.23
N GLY A 145 -11.55 3.79 -6.20
CA GLY A 145 -12.10 3.56 -4.86
C GLY A 145 -11.11 3.01 -3.84
N ALA A 146 -9.83 2.79 -4.21
CA ALA A 146 -8.80 2.48 -3.22
C ALA A 146 -8.59 3.66 -2.26
N ASP A 147 -8.18 3.37 -1.02
CA ASP A 147 -7.86 4.38 0.00
C ASP A 147 -6.40 4.80 -0.03
N VAL A 148 -5.52 3.85 -0.36
CA VAL A 148 -4.07 4.03 -0.31
C VAL A 148 -3.43 3.34 -1.51
N VAL A 149 -2.47 4.03 -2.10
CA VAL A 149 -1.60 3.47 -3.14
C VAL A 149 -0.17 3.42 -2.63
N VAL A 150 0.51 2.33 -2.87
CA VAL A 150 1.95 2.20 -2.59
C VAL A 150 2.74 1.94 -3.87
N HIS A 151 3.98 2.38 -3.89
CA HIS A 151 4.90 2.21 -5.02
C HIS A 151 6.29 1.81 -4.57
N SER A 152 6.88 0.89 -5.28
CA SER A 152 8.33 0.84 -5.39
C SER A 152 8.78 1.89 -6.43
N GLY A 153 9.19 3.05 -5.96
CA GLY A 153 9.76 4.10 -6.82
C GLY A 153 11.03 3.67 -7.54
N THR A 154 11.69 2.63 -7.02
CA THR A 154 12.83 1.92 -7.61
C THR A 154 12.58 1.44 -9.03
N LYS A 155 11.32 1.13 -9.38
CA LYS A 155 10.94 0.47 -10.63
C LYS A 155 10.60 1.50 -11.72
N TYR A 156 9.40 1.44 -12.26
CA TYR A 156 9.02 2.23 -13.44
C TYR A 156 8.87 3.74 -13.17
N ILE A 157 8.64 4.17 -11.91
CA ILE A 157 8.62 5.61 -11.56
C ILE A 157 10.01 6.21 -11.78
N ASN A 158 11.07 5.58 -11.28
CA ASN A 158 12.45 5.99 -11.57
C ASN A 158 12.86 5.67 -13.02
N GLY A 159 12.52 4.45 -13.50
CA GLY A 159 12.72 4.02 -14.88
C GLY A 159 14.17 3.74 -15.31
N HIS A 160 15.16 3.87 -14.42
CA HIS A 160 16.59 3.77 -14.75
C HIS A 160 17.35 2.68 -14.00
N GLY A 161 16.79 2.09 -12.94
CA GLY A 161 17.43 1.02 -12.17
C GLY A 161 18.64 1.45 -11.32
N ASP A 162 18.76 2.71 -11.00
CA ASP A 162 19.90 3.34 -10.31
C ASP A 162 19.52 3.97 -8.95
N VAL A 163 18.24 3.94 -8.56
CA VAL A 163 17.71 4.49 -7.30
C VAL A 163 16.86 3.45 -6.59
N ILE A 164 16.91 3.47 -5.27
CA ILE A 164 15.96 2.75 -4.41
C ILE A 164 15.10 3.79 -3.71
N ALA A 165 13.79 3.72 -3.94
CA ALA A 165 12.81 4.61 -3.33
C ALA A 165 11.45 3.90 -3.20
N GLY A 166 10.60 4.44 -2.31
CA GLY A 166 9.20 4.03 -2.21
C GLY A 166 8.31 5.24 -1.97
N PHE A 167 7.03 5.08 -2.28
CA PHE A 167 6.02 6.12 -2.04
C PHE A 167 4.73 5.48 -1.54
N ALA A 168 4.01 6.21 -0.68
CA ALA A 168 2.62 5.94 -0.38
C ALA A 168 1.80 7.20 -0.62
N ALA A 169 0.61 7.07 -1.21
CA ALA A 169 -0.27 8.19 -1.54
C ALA A 169 -1.71 7.86 -1.12
N GLY A 170 -2.47 8.90 -0.71
CA GLY A 170 -3.84 8.77 -0.25
C GLY A 170 -4.39 10.08 0.31
N SER A 171 -5.34 9.99 1.25
CA SER A 171 -5.86 11.18 1.92
C SER A 171 -4.78 11.85 2.76
N LYS A 172 -4.85 13.17 2.87
CA LYS A 172 -3.90 13.98 3.66
C LYS A 172 -3.83 13.53 5.12
N GLU A 173 -4.97 13.21 5.70
CA GLU A 173 -5.06 12.75 7.08
C GLU A 173 -4.33 11.42 7.27
N PHE A 174 -4.60 10.44 6.42
CA PHE A 174 -3.99 9.12 6.52
C PHE A 174 -2.48 9.17 6.24
N ILE A 175 -2.05 9.91 5.22
CA ILE A 175 -0.61 10.07 4.91
C ILE A 175 0.15 10.77 6.04
N ALA A 176 -0.48 11.72 6.75
CA ALA A 176 0.11 12.29 7.96
C ALA A 176 0.31 11.26 9.07
N GLN A 177 -0.62 10.32 9.25
CA GLN A 177 -0.48 9.20 10.19
C GLN A 177 0.64 8.24 9.73
N VAL A 178 0.70 7.90 8.44
CA VAL A 178 1.79 7.06 7.89
C VAL A 178 3.15 7.73 8.12
N LYS A 179 3.26 9.04 7.89
CA LYS A 179 4.52 9.79 8.10
C LYS A 179 4.89 9.89 9.59
N GLY A 180 3.92 10.15 10.45
CA GLY A 180 4.14 10.34 11.90
C GLY A 180 4.38 9.03 12.64
N PHE A 181 3.57 8.02 12.41
CA PHE A 181 3.65 6.74 13.12
C PHE A 181 4.39 5.68 12.30
N GLY A 182 3.88 5.33 11.11
CA GLY A 182 4.43 4.23 10.31
C GLY A 182 5.88 4.45 9.90
N LEU A 183 6.21 5.64 9.40
CA LEU A 183 7.56 5.96 8.94
C LEU A 183 8.47 6.40 10.09
N LYS A 184 8.06 7.41 10.87
CA LYS A 184 8.93 8.00 11.88
C LYS A 184 9.19 7.08 13.07
N ASP A 185 8.10 6.46 13.61
CA ASP A 185 8.18 5.74 14.88
C ASP A 185 8.38 4.23 14.70
N MET A 186 7.82 3.63 13.62
CA MET A 186 7.88 2.18 13.41
C MET A 186 9.05 1.74 12.53
N THR A 187 9.16 2.27 11.31
CA THR A 187 10.10 1.72 10.33
C THR A 187 11.41 2.49 10.21
N GLY A 188 11.39 3.81 10.38
CA GLY A 188 12.55 4.65 10.14
C GLY A 188 13.05 4.65 8.69
N SER A 189 12.28 4.09 7.74
CA SER A 189 12.66 3.92 6.33
C SER A 189 12.55 5.22 5.54
N VAL A 190 13.31 6.23 5.93
CA VAL A 190 13.31 7.54 5.25
C VAL A 190 14.09 7.50 3.94
N LEU A 191 13.67 8.32 2.97
CA LEU A 191 14.41 8.54 1.74
C LEU A 191 15.63 9.42 2.04
N GLY A 192 16.81 9.00 1.58
CA GLY A 192 18.08 9.69 1.78
C GLY A 192 18.36 10.76 0.71
#